data_e4dd8ace21c310562e269aea5d6ef1c2
#
_entry.id   e4dd8ace21c310562e269aea5d6ef1c2
#
_cell.length_a   1.000
_cell.length_b   1.000
_cell.length_c   1.000
_cell.angle_alpha   90.00
_cell.angle_beta   90.00
_cell.angle_gamma   90.00
#
_symmetry.space_group_name_H-M   'P 1'
#
loop_
_entity.id
_entity.type
_entity.pdbx_description
1 polymer ?
#
loop_
_entity_poly.entity_id
_entity_poly.type
_entity_poly.pdbx_seq_one_letter_code
_entity_poly.pdbx_strand_id
1 'polypeptide(L)'
;PWGDEEISAGIVKANSWEGTFPYNNTNKDLFFYSAPVKSFEANGYGLYDMAGNVWEWCSDWYNYDYYKTIAKQTTFNPGGASKSFDPYNPYIDQKIIRGGSFLCNDTYCSGYRVASKMKSSPDTGSQHTGFRCVLN
;
A
#
# COMPACT_ATOMS: atom_id res chain seq x y z
N PRO A 1 9.93 4.67 -0.84
CA PRO A 1 10.66 4.57 0.45
C PRO A 1 12.18 4.66 0.28
N TRP A 2 12.72 4.21 -0.86
CA TRP A 2 14.16 4.15 -1.16
C TRP A 2 14.60 5.10 -2.31
N GLY A 3 13.78 6.01 -2.78
CA GLY A 3 14.04 6.91 -3.90
C GLY A 3 13.34 6.49 -5.19
N ASP A 4 13.94 6.83 -6.34
CA ASP A 4 13.33 6.70 -7.66
C ASP A 4 13.70 5.39 -8.40
N GLU A 5 14.49 4.52 -7.79
CA GLU A 5 14.85 3.24 -8.39
C GLU A 5 13.63 2.31 -8.50
N GLU A 6 13.55 1.60 -9.62
CA GLU A 6 12.51 0.59 -9.81
C GLU A 6 12.70 -0.57 -8.80
N ILE A 7 11.59 -1.14 -8.35
CA ILE A 7 11.60 -2.23 -7.35
C ILE A 7 12.35 -3.47 -7.84
N SER A 8 12.35 -3.69 -9.15
CA SER A 8 13.01 -4.81 -9.82
C SER A 8 14.48 -4.54 -10.16
N ALA A 9 15.00 -3.33 -9.97
CA ALA A 9 16.35 -2.94 -10.34
C ALA A 9 17.37 -3.30 -9.26
N GLY A 10 18.14 -4.36 -9.48
CA GLY A 10 19.33 -4.67 -8.67
C GLY A 10 19.01 -5.30 -7.31
N ILE A 11 19.28 -4.58 -6.22
CA ILE A 11 19.10 -5.09 -4.85
C ILE A 11 17.61 -5.11 -4.49
N VAL A 12 17.14 -6.25 -4.00
CA VAL A 12 15.78 -6.42 -3.50
C VAL A 12 15.57 -5.58 -2.24
N LYS A 13 14.60 -4.67 -2.29
CA LYS A 13 14.36 -3.68 -1.22
C LYS A 13 13.03 -3.86 -0.49
N ALA A 14 12.19 -4.76 -0.98
CA ALA A 14 10.88 -5.06 -0.41
C ALA A 14 10.40 -6.44 -0.84
N ASN A 15 9.51 -7.04 -0.07
CA ASN A 15 8.81 -8.25 -0.48
C ASN A 15 7.74 -7.91 -1.51
N SER A 16 7.95 -8.32 -2.76
CA SER A 16 7.07 -8.05 -3.89
C SER A 16 7.14 -9.17 -4.91
N TRP A 17 6.18 -9.24 -5.81
CA TRP A 17 6.20 -10.24 -6.87
C TRP A 17 7.30 -9.92 -7.90
N GLU A 18 8.20 -10.86 -8.11
CA GLU A 18 9.31 -10.73 -9.03
C GLU A 18 9.17 -11.70 -10.21
N GLY A 19 8.98 -11.16 -11.39
CA GLY A 19 8.77 -11.94 -12.61
C GLY A 19 7.37 -11.76 -13.18
N THR A 20 6.86 -12.78 -13.88
CA THR A 20 5.59 -12.69 -14.63
C THR A 20 4.39 -13.04 -13.74
N PHE A 21 3.63 -12.04 -13.32
CA PHE A 21 2.42 -12.25 -12.54
C PHE A 21 1.28 -12.83 -13.39
N PRO A 22 0.50 -13.81 -12.91
CA PRO A 22 0.63 -14.56 -11.64
C PRO A 22 1.37 -15.90 -11.82
N TYR A 23 2.09 -16.11 -12.91
CA TYR A 23 2.54 -17.43 -13.34
C TYR A 23 3.92 -17.82 -12.81
N ASN A 24 4.79 -16.86 -12.63
CA ASN A 24 6.17 -17.12 -12.23
C ASN A 24 6.66 -16.02 -11.28
N ASN A 25 6.91 -16.40 -10.01
CA ASN A 25 7.65 -15.59 -9.07
C ASN A 25 9.06 -16.14 -8.93
N THR A 26 10.08 -15.32 -9.18
CA THR A 26 11.49 -15.72 -9.08
C THR A 26 12.00 -15.76 -7.64
N ASN A 27 11.25 -15.21 -6.69
CA ASN A 27 11.54 -15.18 -5.25
C ASN A 27 12.98 -14.73 -4.91
N LYS A 28 13.48 -13.72 -5.58
CA LYS A 28 14.81 -13.15 -5.25
C LYS A 28 14.83 -12.52 -3.86
N ASP A 29 13.66 -12.09 -3.37
CA ASP A 29 13.46 -11.61 -2.01
C ASP A 29 13.45 -12.74 -0.96
N LEU A 30 13.47 -14.01 -1.38
CA LEU A 30 13.43 -15.23 -0.59
C LEU A 30 12.07 -15.54 0.06
N PHE A 31 11.01 -14.80 -0.28
CA PHE A 31 9.68 -14.99 0.30
C PHE A 31 8.62 -15.23 -0.78
N PHE A 32 7.87 -16.30 -0.65
CA PHE A 32 6.74 -16.59 -1.54
C PHE A 32 5.44 -15.95 -1.07
N TYR A 33 5.33 -15.73 0.23
CA TYR A 33 4.22 -15.06 0.91
C TYR A 33 4.74 -13.86 1.71
N SER A 34 3.99 -13.44 2.73
CA SER A 34 4.45 -12.38 3.63
C SER A 34 5.78 -12.74 4.31
N ALA A 35 6.69 -11.78 4.36
CA ALA A 35 7.95 -11.88 5.08
C ALA A 35 7.77 -11.52 6.56
N PRO A 36 8.63 -12.02 7.45
CA PRO A 36 8.73 -11.48 8.80
C PRO A 36 8.98 -9.97 8.76
N VAL A 37 8.40 -9.24 9.70
CA VAL A 37 8.62 -7.79 9.80
C VAL A 37 10.11 -7.47 9.95
N LYS A 38 10.55 -6.37 9.32
CA LYS A 38 11.97 -5.92 9.31
C LYS A 38 12.91 -6.85 8.54
N SER A 39 12.42 -7.63 7.59
CA SER A 39 13.27 -8.43 6.69
C SER A 39 14.08 -7.57 5.72
N PHE A 40 13.69 -6.33 5.49
CA PHE A 40 14.36 -5.37 4.62
C PHE A 40 14.81 -4.14 5.39
N GLU A 41 15.67 -3.33 4.78
CA GLU A 41 16.19 -2.12 5.40
C GLU A 41 15.10 -1.08 5.69
N ALA A 42 15.26 -0.36 6.79
CA ALA A 42 14.41 0.77 7.11
C ALA A 42 14.59 1.91 6.12
N ASN A 43 13.56 2.69 5.88
CA ASN A 43 13.68 3.95 5.14
C ASN A 43 14.39 5.04 5.97
N GLY A 44 14.60 6.22 5.39
CA GLY A 44 15.29 7.34 6.05
C GLY A 44 14.61 7.88 7.33
N TYR A 45 13.39 7.43 7.63
CA TYR A 45 12.65 7.72 8.87
C TYR A 45 12.70 6.59 9.89
N GLY A 46 13.47 5.53 9.65
CA GLY A 46 13.54 4.36 10.51
C GLY A 46 12.31 3.44 10.43
N LEU A 47 11.47 3.58 9.39
CA LEU A 47 10.27 2.77 9.20
C LEU A 47 10.55 1.60 8.26
N TYR A 48 10.12 0.41 8.67
CA TYR A 48 10.27 -0.83 7.92
C TYR A 48 9.00 -1.16 7.14
N ASP A 49 9.14 -1.94 6.09
CA ASP A 49 8.06 -2.56 5.33
C ASP A 49 6.98 -1.58 4.83
N MET A 50 7.40 -0.34 4.53
CA MET A 50 6.50 0.71 4.02
C MET A 50 6.11 0.49 2.56
N ALA A 51 6.70 -0.49 1.90
CA ALA A 51 6.40 -0.92 0.55
C ALA A 51 6.52 -2.44 0.45
N GLY A 52 5.59 -3.07 -0.27
CA GLY A 52 5.52 -4.53 -0.37
C GLY A 52 5.03 -5.20 0.92
N ASN A 53 5.30 -6.47 1.05
CA ASN A 53 4.89 -7.37 2.12
C ASN A 53 3.36 -7.52 2.18
N VAL A 54 2.65 -6.66 2.91
CA VAL A 54 1.18 -6.67 2.94
C VAL A 54 0.64 -5.25 2.78
N TRP A 55 -0.52 -5.11 2.16
CA TRP A 55 -1.28 -3.87 2.20
C TRP A 55 -1.59 -3.50 3.65
N GLU A 56 -1.51 -2.23 3.97
CA GLU A 56 -1.78 -1.75 5.31
C GLU A 56 -3.00 -0.84 5.35
N TRP A 57 -3.91 -1.14 6.28
CA TRP A 57 -5.06 -0.33 6.56
C TRP A 57 -4.68 1.06 7.05
N CYS A 58 -5.30 2.07 6.43
CA CYS A 58 -5.31 3.44 6.95
C CYS A 58 -6.59 3.69 7.75
N SER A 59 -6.55 4.67 8.65
CA SER A 59 -7.75 5.13 9.38
C SER A 59 -8.76 5.80 8.45
N ASP A 60 -8.31 6.35 7.32
CA ASP A 60 -9.10 7.13 6.38
C ASP A 60 -10.17 6.30 5.66
N TRP A 61 -11.37 6.89 5.54
CA TRP A 61 -12.35 6.41 4.59
C TRP A 61 -11.93 6.73 3.15
N TYR A 62 -12.17 5.78 2.25
CA TYR A 62 -12.03 6.06 0.82
C TYR A 62 -13.16 7.00 0.38
N ASN A 63 -12.78 8.13 -0.21
CA ASN A 63 -13.74 9.06 -0.79
C ASN A 63 -13.19 9.59 -2.11
N TYR A 64 -13.93 9.32 -3.18
CA TYR A 64 -13.55 9.66 -4.55
C TYR A 64 -13.32 11.16 -4.75
N ASP A 65 -14.12 11.99 -4.08
CA ASP A 65 -14.08 13.44 -4.23
C ASP A 65 -13.25 14.17 -3.17
N TYR A 66 -12.70 13.46 -2.18
CA TYR A 66 -12.01 14.09 -1.04
C TYR A 66 -10.92 15.08 -1.48
N TYR A 67 -10.05 14.68 -2.40
CA TYR A 67 -8.98 15.58 -2.87
C TYR A 67 -9.52 16.81 -3.61
N LYS A 68 -10.63 16.72 -4.30
CA LYS A 68 -11.26 17.88 -4.93
C LYS A 68 -11.75 18.89 -3.88
N THR A 69 -12.17 18.41 -2.71
CA THR A 69 -12.66 19.29 -1.64
C THR A 69 -11.53 20.06 -0.97
N ILE A 70 -10.35 19.47 -0.84
CA ILE A 70 -9.19 20.09 -0.15
C ILE A 70 -8.21 20.78 -1.10
N ALA A 71 -8.29 20.54 -2.42
CA ALA A 71 -7.32 21.06 -3.41
C ALA A 71 -7.34 22.59 -3.58
N LYS A 72 -8.40 23.26 -3.12
CA LYS A 72 -8.58 24.71 -3.32
C LYS A 72 -7.86 25.58 -2.30
N GLN A 73 -7.29 25.00 -1.26
CA GLN A 73 -6.60 25.70 -0.19
C GLN A 73 -5.50 24.83 0.41
N THR A 74 -4.53 25.47 1.04
CA THR A 74 -3.55 24.75 1.85
C THR A 74 -4.26 24.13 3.05
N THR A 75 -4.22 22.82 3.16
CA THR A 75 -4.81 22.07 4.27
C THR A 75 -3.70 21.58 5.19
N PHE A 76 -3.76 21.97 6.45
CA PHE A 76 -2.82 21.53 7.47
C PHE A 76 -3.36 20.31 8.20
N ASN A 77 -2.58 19.23 8.26
CA ASN A 77 -2.91 17.97 8.94
C ASN A 77 -4.35 17.46 8.63
N PRO A 78 -4.66 17.16 7.36
CA PRO A 78 -6.00 16.74 6.98
C PRO A 78 -6.36 15.40 7.63
N GLY A 79 -7.50 15.35 8.34
CA GLY A 79 -7.98 14.17 9.05
C GLY A 79 -8.61 13.08 8.17
N GLY A 80 -8.53 13.21 6.84
CA GLY A 80 -9.21 12.30 5.91
C GLY A 80 -10.70 12.58 5.74
N ALA A 81 -11.37 11.77 4.92
CA ALA A 81 -12.80 11.89 4.70
C ALA A 81 -13.59 11.34 5.90
N SER A 82 -14.70 12.01 6.25
CA SER A 82 -15.58 11.60 7.37
C SER A 82 -16.43 10.37 7.05
N LYS A 83 -16.61 10.06 5.75
CA LYS A 83 -17.39 8.90 5.28
C LYS A 83 -16.85 8.37 3.98
N SER A 84 -17.12 7.09 3.73
CA SER A 84 -16.86 6.44 2.45
C SER A 84 -17.72 7.03 1.34
N PHE A 85 -17.13 7.18 0.16
CA PHE A 85 -17.87 7.47 -1.07
C PHE A 85 -17.11 6.96 -2.29
N ASP A 86 -17.74 6.04 -3.00
CA ASP A 86 -17.25 5.53 -4.28
C ASP A 86 -18.42 5.50 -5.28
N PRO A 87 -18.40 6.31 -6.34
CA PRO A 87 -19.48 6.32 -7.33
C PRO A 87 -19.60 5.00 -8.11
N TYR A 88 -18.54 4.18 -8.11
CA TYR A 88 -18.53 2.87 -8.78
C TYR A 88 -18.99 1.73 -7.87
N ASN A 89 -19.01 1.95 -6.55
CA ASN A 89 -19.47 0.99 -5.53
C ASN A 89 -20.22 1.73 -4.39
N PRO A 90 -21.34 2.37 -4.69
CA PRO A 90 -21.98 3.32 -3.77
C PRO A 90 -22.58 2.69 -2.51
N TYR A 91 -22.73 1.36 -2.49
CA TYR A 91 -23.36 0.60 -1.39
C TYR A 91 -22.35 -0.09 -0.47
N ILE A 92 -21.05 0.08 -0.73
CA ILE A 92 -19.98 -0.59 0.03
C ILE A 92 -19.10 0.48 0.67
N ASP A 93 -19.06 0.49 1.99
CA ASP A 93 -18.11 1.32 2.70
C ASP A 93 -16.68 0.78 2.53
N GLN A 94 -15.75 1.67 2.20
CA GLN A 94 -14.37 1.32 1.91
C GLN A 94 -13.39 2.21 2.66
N LYS A 95 -12.34 1.60 3.19
CA LYS A 95 -11.18 2.29 3.75
C LYS A 95 -10.01 2.27 2.77
N ILE A 96 -9.09 3.21 2.96
CA ILE A 96 -7.85 3.26 2.20
C ILE A 96 -6.90 2.18 2.72
N ILE A 97 -6.22 1.50 1.79
CA ILE A 97 -5.06 0.66 2.05
C ILE A 97 -3.86 1.16 1.23
N ARG A 98 -2.65 1.01 1.78
CA ARG A 98 -1.42 1.53 1.19
C ARG A 98 -0.27 0.53 1.26
N GLY A 99 0.83 0.84 0.58
CA GLY A 99 2.09 0.11 0.65
C GLY A 99 2.26 -1.00 -0.37
N GLY A 100 1.19 -1.53 -0.94
CA GLY A 100 1.28 -2.73 -1.79
C GLY A 100 1.48 -4.00 -0.97
N SER A 101 1.69 -5.12 -1.64
CA SER A 101 1.90 -6.42 -1.02
C SER A 101 2.89 -7.27 -1.79
N PHE A 102 3.21 -8.45 -1.28
CA PHE A 102 4.04 -9.45 -1.96
C PHE A 102 3.46 -9.91 -3.33
N LEU A 103 2.21 -9.57 -3.63
CA LEU A 103 1.58 -9.84 -4.93
C LEU A 103 1.73 -8.69 -5.93
N CYS A 104 2.31 -7.56 -5.53
CA CYS A 104 2.47 -6.40 -6.37
C CYS A 104 3.79 -6.43 -7.15
N ASN A 105 3.73 -6.08 -8.43
CA ASN A 105 4.89 -5.85 -9.27
C ASN A 105 4.71 -4.62 -10.17
N ASP A 106 5.74 -4.25 -10.92
CA ASP A 106 5.74 -3.06 -11.79
C ASP A 106 4.73 -3.15 -12.96
N THR A 107 4.47 -4.35 -13.47
CA THR A 107 3.60 -4.56 -14.64
C THR A 107 2.13 -4.74 -14.29
N TYR A 108 1.82 -5.20 -13.09
CA TYR A 108 0.45 -5.52 -12.67
C TYR A 108 -0.09 -4.57 -11.61
N CYS A 109 0.66 -4.34 -10.57
CA CYS A 109 0.21 -3.54 -9.42
C CYS A 109 1.38 -2.72 -8.87
N SER A 110 1.43 -1.44 -9.15
CA SER A 110 2.42 -0.52 -8.58
C SER A 110 1.99 0.06 -7.22
N GLY A 111 1.21 -0.69 -6.44
CA GLY A 111 0.66 -0.27 -5.15
C GLY A 111 1.71 0.09 -4.09
N TYR A 112 2.92 -0.42 -4.23
CA TYR A 112 4.08 -0.10 -3.40
C TYR A 112 4.61 1.34 -3.59
N ARG A 113 4.21 2.05 -4.64
CA ARG A 113 4.61 3.45 -4.87
C ARG A 113 3.99 4.35 -3.81
N VAL A 114 4.76 5.31 -3.30
CA VAL A 114 4.34 6.22 -2.22
C VAL A 114 3.06 7.00 -2.55
N ALA A 115 2.86 7.38 -3.81
CA ALA A 115 1.65 8.08 -4.24
C ALA A 115 0.43 7.16 -4.42
N SER A 116 0.64 5.84 -4.53
CA SER A 116 -0.44 4.88 -4.75
C SER A 116 -1.29 4.68 -3.51
N LYS A 117 -2.57 4.49 -3.72
CA LYS A 117 -3.52 4.03 -2.71
C LYS A 117 -4.52 3.09 -3.36
N MET A 118 -4.99 2.14 -2.58
CA MET A 118 -6.11 1.28 -2.94
C MET A 118 -7.22 1.42 -1.90
N LYS A 119 -8.28 0.71 -2.10
CA LYS A 119 -9.46 0.70 -1.23
C LYS A 119 -9.91 -0.74 -1.02
N SER A 120 -10.42 -1.01 0.17
CA SER A 120 -11.02 -2.29 0.50
C SER A 120 -12.15 -2.11 1.50
N SER A 121 -13.12 -3.01 1.50
CA SER A 121 -14.16 -3.03 2.52
C SER A 121 -13.57 -3.51 3.85
N PRO A 122 -13.86 -2.84 4.98
CA PRO A 122 -13.23 -3.16 6.28
C PRO A 122 -13.63 -4.53 6.84
N ASP A 123 -14.66 -5.15 6.31
CA ASP A 123 -15.11 -6.50 6.65
C ASP A 123 -14.48 -7.60 5.76
N THR A 124 -13.57 -7.22 4.84
CA THR A 124 -12.88 -8.15 3.95
C THR A 124 -11.56 -8.61 4.57
N GLY A 125 -11.46 -9.90 4.89
CA GLY A 125 -10.20 -10.55 5.26
C GLY A 125 -9.38 -10.92 4.02
N SER A 126 -8.07 -10.68 4.06
CA SER A 126 -7.15 -11.03 2.96
C SER A 126 -5.78 -11.43 3.52
N GLN A 127 -5.17 -12.46 2.90
CA GLN A 127 -3.85 -12.95 3.30
C GLN A 127 -2.71 -11.94 3.06
N HIS A 128 -2.97 -10.91 2.28
CA HIS A 128 -1.99 -9.88 1.89
C HIS A 128 -2.37 -8.49 2.40
N THR A 129 -3.18 -8.42 3.47
CA THR A 129 -3.58 -7.16 4.09
C THR A 129 -3.39 -7.24 5.60
N GLY A 130 -2.77 -6.23 6.18
CA GLY A 130 -2.48 -6.10 7.60
C GLY A 130 -2.64 -4.66 8.08
N PHE A 131 -2.04 -4.33 9.20
CA PHE A 131 -2.07 -2.99 9.79
C PHE A 131 -0.85 -2.74 10.66
N ARG A 132 -0.57 -1.47 10.91
CA ARG A 132 0.36 -1.03 11.97
C ARG A 132 -0.30 0.02 12.83
N CYS A 133 0.00 -0.01 14.13
CA CYS A 133 -0.45 1.02 15.07
C CYS A 133 0.55 2.16 15.13
N VAL A 134 0.04 3.37 15.33
CA VAL A 134 0.83 4.57 15.63
C VAL A 134 0.33 5.15 16.96
N LEU A 135 1.26 5.71 17.73
CA LEU A 135 0.91 6.51 18.91
C LEU A 135 0.72 7.97 18.46
N ASN A 136 -0.36 8.57 18.88
CA ASN A 136 -0.66 9.99 18.68
C ASN A 136 -0.12 10.81 19.86
#